data_afce04922ccfd8958f05e03f692bb954
#
_entry.id   afce04922ccfd8958f05e03f692bb954
#
_cell.length_a   1.000
_cell.length_b   1.000
_cell.length_c   1.000
_cell.angle_alpha   90.00
_cell.angle_beta   90.00
_cell.angle_gamma   90.00
#
_symmetry.space_group_name_H-M   'P 1'
#
loop_
_entity.id
_entity.type
_entity.pdbx_description
1 polymer ?
#
loop_
_entity_poly.entity_id
_entity_poly.type
_entity_poly.pdbx_seq_one_letter_code
_entity_poly.pdbx_strand_id
1 'polypeptide(L)'
;MRLSGSADGPAFLELELEGFLELVSAAQPAPAAGSAAAMTVALAAGLCAMAARLSTRQMPDAPGLVVAAEQLRDRAATLCQADAEAFGRLVSAIRELRGPDLDGRRRRITEALSQATEVPLAIAETGAGVASLAARIAECGNPNLLGDAVAAVLLAEAGARAAATLVLVNLKGLPDERASRVKRLMAEIAESARRAGRHVESFETVAGAEGHLNGAV
;
A
#
# COMPACT_ATOMS: atom_id res chain seq x y z
N MET A 1 -17.62 16.75 -25.69
CA MET A 1 -16.51 15.81 -25.90
C MET A 1 -17.03 14.44 -25.51
N ARG A 2 -17.20 13.51 -26.46
CA ARG A 2 -17.79 12.19 -26.21
C ARG A 2 -16.71 11.30 -25.60
N LEU A 3 -16.90 10.89 -24.36
CA LEU A 3 -16.10 9.83 -23.76
C LEU A 3 -16.59 8.50 -24.35
N SER A 4 -15.91 8.03 -25.39
CA SER A 4 -16.05 6.65 -25.87
C SER A 4 -15.40 5.76 -24.81
N GLY A 5 -16.25 5.10 -24.00
CA GLY A 5 -15.79 4.13 -23.03
C GLY A 5 -15.32 2.85 -23.73
N SER A 6 -14.06 2.73 -24.02
CA SER A 6 -13.42 1.42 -24.10
C SER A 6 -13.10 0.98 -22.66
N ALA A 7 -13.36 -0.26 -22.33
CA ALA A 7 -13.05 -0.86 -21.04
C ALA A 7 -11.52 -0.98 -20.77
N ASP A 8 -10.70 -0.56 -21.76
CA ASP A 8 -9.24 -0.59 -21.74
C ASP A 8 -8.69 0.84 -21.57
N GLY A 9 -8.66 1.32 -20.35
CA GLY A 9 -7.80 2.45 -19.97
C GLY A 9 -6.32 2.06 -20.12
N PRO A 10 -5.37 3.04 -20.14
CA PRO A 10 -3.95 2.74 -20.24
C PRO A 10 -3.52 1.84 -19.07
N ALA A 11 -2.64 0.87 -19.34
CA ALA A 11 -2.01 0.07 -18.31
C ALA A 11 -1.07 0.97 -17.50
N PHE A 12 -1.38 1.21 -16.23
CA PHE A 12 -0.66 2.19 -15.41
C PHE A 12 0.83 1.90 -15.26
N LEU A 13 1.22 0.63 -15.31
CA LEU A 13 2.62 0.21 -15.24
C LEU A 13 3.42 0.46 -16.52
N GLU A 14 2.74 0.76 -17.63
CA GLU A 14 3.36 1.09 -18.92
C GLU A 14 3.49 2.60 -19.14
N LEU A 15 2.90 3.40 -18.25
CA LEU A 15 3.00 4.84 -18.30
C LEU A 15 4.36 5.32 -17.79
N GLU A 16 4.85 6.40 -18.35
CA GLU A 16 5.88 7.20 -17.70
C GLU A 16 5.33 7.73 -16.36
N LEU A 17 6.22 7.89 -15.38
CA LEU A 17 5.81 8.34 -14.04
C LEU A 17 5.02 9.65 -14.09
N GLU A 18 5.46 10.60 -14.94
CA GLU A 18 4.78 11.88 -15.15
C GLU A 18 3.33 11.67 -15.60
N GLY A 19 3.10 10.79 -16.58
CA GLY A 19 1.76 10.47 -17.05
C GLY A 19 0.86 9.87 -15.97
N PHE A 20 1.40 9.01 -15.09
CA PHE A 20 0.63 8.49 -13.96
C PHE A 20 0.27 9.61 -12.96
N LEU A 21 1.19 10.51 -12.65
CA LEU A 21 0.96 11.64 -11.73
C LEU A 21 -0.09 12.61 -12.30
N GLU A 22 -0.05 12.89 -13.61
CA GLU A 22 -1.07 13.69 -14.31
C GLU A 22 -2.46 13.04 -14.20
N LEU A 23 -2.55 11.72 -14.43
CA LEU A 23 -3.82 11.00 -14.31
C LEU A 23 -4.39 11.04 -12.89
N VAL A 24 -3.56 10.88 -11.86
CA VAL A 24 -4.01 10.95 -10.44
C VAL A 24 -4.55 12.35 -10.10
N SER A 25 -4.01 13.41 -10.71
CA SER A 25 -4.43 14.78 -10.46
C SER A 25 -5.59 15.25 -11.36
N ALA A 26 -5.95 14.47 -12.37
CA ALA A 26 -6.97 14.85 -13.33
C ALA A 26 -8.40 14.78 -12.75
N ALA A 27 -9.32 15.58 -13.31
CA ALA A 27 -10.73 15.57 -12.93
C ALA A 27 -11.47 14.36 -13.53
N GLN A 28 -11.01 13.16 -13.20
CA GLN A 28 -11.56 11.88 -13.68
C GLN A 28 -11.72 10.88 -12.52
N PRO A 29 -12.59 9.87 -12.64
CA PRO A 29 -12.91 8.98 -11.53
C PRO A 29 -11.77 8.03 -11.13
N ALA A 30 -10.85 7.73 -12.03
CA ALA A 30 -9.70 6.83 -11.79
C ALA A 30 -8.50 7.22 -12.69
N PRO A 31 -7.24 6.98 -12.25
CA PRO A 31 -6.84 6.41 -10.95
C PRO A 31 -7.19 7.32 -9.78
N ALA A 32 -7.50 6.75 -8.62
CA ALA A 32 -7.90 7.48 -7.41
C ALA A 32 -7.09 6.99 -6.19
N ALA A 33 -7.66 7.20 -4.99
CA ALA A 33 -6.96 6.94 -3.74
C ALA A 33 -6.47 5.47 -3.59
N GLY A 34 -7.21 4.48 -4.07
CA GLY A 34 -6.80 3.08 -4.00
C GLY A 34 -5.62 2.77 -4.91
N SER A 35 -5.64 3.26 -6.15
CA SER A 35 -4.51 3.13 -7.07
C SER A 35 -3.24 3.83 -6.53
N ALA A 36 -3.38 5.04 -5.95
CA ALA A 36 -2.27 5.75 -5.31
C ALA A 36 -1.73 5.00 -4.08
N ALA A 37 -2.61 4.43 -3.26
CA ALA A 37 -2.23 3.61 -2.12
C ALA A 37 -1.46 2.36 -2.55
N ALA A 38 -1.93 1.65 -3.59
CA ALA A 38 -1.26 0.49 -4.14
C ALA A 38 0.14 0.82 -4.68
N MET A 39 0.28 1.91 -5.42
CA MET A 39 1.58 2.38 -5.92
C MET A 39 2.53 2.73 -4.77
N THR A 40 2.03 3.36 -3.71
CA THR A 40 2.82 3.66 -2.50
C THR A 40 3.34 2.38 -1.84
N VAL A 41 2.49 1.35 -1.73
CA VAL A 41 2.90 0.04 -1.21
C VAL A 41 3.93 -0.64 -2.12
N ALA A 42 3.78 -0.51 -3.46
CA ALA A 42 4.75 -1.05 -4.41
C ALA A 42 6.13 -0.39 -4.28
N LEU A 43 6.18 0.93 -4.11
CA LEU A 43 7.42 1.67 -3.84
C LEU A 43 8.06 1.22 -2.53
N ALA A 44 7.28 1.08 -1.46
CA ALA A 44 7.75 0.58 -0.18
C ALA A 44 8.38 -0.83 -0.30
N ALA A 45 7.72 -1.72 -1.03
CA ALA A 45 8.23 -3.07 -1.29
C ALA A 45 9.52 -3.06 -2.12
N GLY A 46 9.65 -2.13 -3.07
CA GLY A 46 10.88 -1.91 -3.83
C GLY A 46 12.07 -1.50 -2.94
N LEU A 47 11.86 -0.53 -2.04
CA LEU A 47 12.88 -0.14 -1.04
C LEU A 47 13.24 -1.32 -0.11
N CYS A 48 12.23 -2.06 0.35
CA CYS A 48 12.42 -3.25 1.17
C CYS A 48 13.30 -4.30 0.45
N ALA A 49 13.04 -4.60 -0.83
CA ALA A 49 13.84 -5.51 -1.63
C ALA A 49 15.28 -5.02 -1.82
N MET A 50 15.48 -3.73 -2.07
CA MET A 50 16.81 -3.12 -2.18
C MET A 50 17.59 -3.25 -0.87
N ALA A 51 16.97 -2.87 0.26
CA ALA A 51 17.63 -2.95 1.56
C ALA A 51 17.97 -4.39 1.95
N ALA A 52 17.11 -5.37 1.63
CA ALA A 52 17.41 -6.79 1.82
C ALA A 52 18.60 -7.24 0.98
N ARG A 53 18.67 -6.89 -0.32
CA ARG A 53 19.81 -7.24 -1.19
C ARG A 53 21.16 -6.77 -0.65
N LEU A 54 21.18 -5.61 -0.03
CA LEU A 54 22.39 -4.98 0.51
C LEU A 54 22.67 -5.38 1.98
N SER A 55 21.85 -6.29 2.55
CA SER A 55 21.98 -6.78 3.93
C SER A 55 22.44 -8.24 4.04
N THR A 56 22.94 -8.84 2.95
CA THR A 56 23.32 -10.27 2.90
C THR A 56 24.45 -10.66 3.88
N ARG A 57 25.29 -9.69 4.29
CA ARG A 57 26.32 -9.92 5.29
C ARG A 57 25.75 -10.02 6.71
N GLN A 58 24.71 -9.26 7.01
CA GLN A 58 24.06 -9.19 8.32
C GLN A 58 22.96 -10.25 8.46
N MET A 59 22.28 -10.57 7.34
CA MET A 59 21.13 -11.46 7.30
C MET A 59 21.35 -12.60 6.30
N PRO A 60 21.71 -13.83 6.76
CA PRO A 60 21.91 -14.98 5.87
C PRO A 60 20.66 -15.35 5.05
N ASP A 61 19.48 -15.02 5.56
CA ASP A 61 18.19 -15.25 4.90
C ASP A 61 17.71 -14.08 4.01
N ALA A 62 18.50 -13.04 3.84
CA ALA A 62 18.21 -11.91 2.96
C ALA A 62 17.73 -12.28 1.55
N PRO A 63 18.30 -13.32 0.88
CA PRO A 63 17.78 -13.73 -0.44
C PRO A 63 16.30 -14.11 -0.43
N GLY A 64 15.84 -14.79 0.62
CA GLY A 64 14.42 -15.11 0.80
C GLY A 64 13.54 -13.86 1.03
N LEU A 65 14.05 -12.88 1.77
CA LEU A 65 13.36 -11.62 1.99
C LEU A 65 13.26 -10.77 0.71
N VAL A 66 14.29 -10.80 -0.15
CA VAL A 66 14.25 -10.17 -1.48
C VAL A 66 13.10 -10.74 -2.30
N VAL A 67 13.02 -12.08 -2.41
CA VAL A 67 11.95 -12.73 -3.18
C VAL A 67 10.58 -12.37 -2.64
N ALA A 68 10.40 -12.40 -1.31
CA ALA A 68 9.13 -12.04 -0.68
C ALA A 68 8.76 -10.56 -0.94
N ALA A 69 9.71 -9.64 -0.84
CA ALA A 69 9.48 -8.22 -1.10
C ALA A 69 9.14 -7.95 -2.56
N GLU A 70 9.79 -8.64 -3.51
CA GLU A 70 9.47 -8.52 -4.94
C GLU A 70 8.07 -9.05 -5.26
N GLN A 71 7.67 -10.16 -4.69
CA GLN A 71 6.30 -10.69 -4.83
C GLN A 71 5.26 -9.71 -4.30
N LEU A 72 5.52 -9.06 -3.17
CA LEU A 72 4.63 -8.04 -2.61
C LEU A 72 4.61 -6.78 -3.49
N ARG A 73 5.75 -6.37 -4.07
CA ARG A 73 5.83 -5.27 -5.03
C ARG A 73 4.95 -5.54 -6.25
N ASP A 74 5.12 -6.70 -6.86
CA ASP A 74 4.40 -7.06 -8.08
C ASP A 74 2.89 -7.21 -7.81
N ARG A 75 2.53 -7.76 -6.65
CA ARG A 75 1.13 -7.81 -6.20
C ARG A 75 0.57 -6.40 -6.02
N ALA A 76 1.24 -5.50 -5.33
CA ALA A 76 0.79 -4.13 -5.13
C ALA A 76 0.66 -3.38 -6.46
N ALA A 77 1.61 -3.53 -7.36
CA ALA A 77 1.59 -2.94 -8.70
C ALA A 77 0.38 -3.41 -9.52
N THR A 78 0.05 -4.71 -9.49
CA THR A 78 -1.14 -5.25 -10.13
C THR A 78 -2.43 -4.70 -9.49
N LEU A 79 -2.47 -4.52 -8.18
CA LEU A 79 -3.62 -3.96 -7.46
C LEU A 79 -3.88 -2.49 -7.81
N CYS A 80 -2.88 -1.74 -8.28
CA CYS A 80 -3.03 -0.37 -8.74
C CYS A 80 -4.04 -0.27 -9.91
N GLN A 81 -3.89 -1.12 -10.92
CA GLN A 81 -4.82 -1.20 -12.05
C GLN A 81 -6.17 -1.79 -11.64
N ALA A 82 -6.14 -2.85 -10.84
CA ALA A 82 -7.35 -3.54 -10.38
C ALA A 82 -8.30 -2.62 -9.59
N ASP A 83 -7.76 -1.67 -8.81
CA ASP A 83 -8.55 -0.68 -8.08
C ASP A 83 -9.33 0.24 -9.03
N ALA A 84 -8.66 0.77 -10.05
CA ALA A 84 -9.29 1.64 -11.05
C ALA A 84 -10.42 0.91 -11.80
N GLU A 85 -10.19 -0.35 -12.18
CA GLU A 85 -11.19 -1.18 -12.85
C GLU A 85 -12.38 -1.51 -11.93
N ALA A 86 -12.11 -1.88 -10.66
CA ALA A 86 -13.18 -2.15 -9.70
C ALA A 86 -14.05 -0.92 -9.45
N PHE A 87 -13.43 0.24 -9.33
CA PHE A 87 -14.14 1.52 -9.20
C PHE A 87 -14.93 1.86 -10.45
N GLY A 88 -14.35 1.65 -11.64
CA GLY A 88 -15.05 1.83 -12.93
C GLY A 88 -16.31 0.99 -13.02
N ARG A 89 -16.25 -0.29 -12.64
CA ARG A 89 -17.42 -1.18 -12.57
C ARG A 89 -18.50 -0.67 -11.61
N LEU A 90 -18.10 -0.18 -10.44
CA LEU A 90 -19.03 0.40 -9.46
C LEU A 90 -19.75 1.63 -10.04
N VAL A 91 -19.01 2.55 -10.66
CA VAL A 91 -19.57 3.76 -11.29
C VAL A 91 -20.54 3.39 -12.41
N SER A 92 -20.20 2.42 -13.25
CA SER A 92 -21.08 1.91 -14.31
C SER A 92 -22.36 1.31 -13.74
N ALA A 93 -22.26 0.43 -12.74
CA ALA A 93 -23.41 -0.15 -12.06
C ALA A 93 -24.36 0.92 -11.48
N ILE A 94 -23.82 1.98 -10.88
CA ILE A 94 -24.62 3.09 -10.36
C ILE A 94 -25.34 3.86 -11.48
N ARG A 95 -24.71 4.05 -12.64
CA ARG A 95 -25.26 4.80 -13.78
C ARG A 95 -26.35 4.04 -14.52
N GLU A 96 -26.18 2.74 -14.73
CA GLU A 96 -27.10 1.89 -15.50
C GLU A 96 -28.42 1.65 -14.77
N LEU A 97 -28.48 1.85 -13.47
CA LEU A 97 -29.60 1.52 -12.61
C LEU A 97 -30.67 2.61 -12.49
N ARG A 98 -31.00 3.31 -13.58
CA ARG A 98 -32.06 4.35 -13.62
C ARG A 98 -33.47 3.78 -13.95
N GLY A 99 -33.82 2.59 -13.47
CA GLY A 99 -35.13 1.95 -13.70
C GLY A 99 -36.04 2.00 -12.47
N PRO A 100 -37.34 1.61 -12.61
CA PRO A 100 -38.31 1.61 -11.52
C PRO A 100 -38.09 0.49 -10.47
N ASP A 101 -37.26 -0.52 -10.76
CA ASP A 101 -36.94 -1.61 -9.83
C ASP A 101 -35.92 -1.13 -8.77
N LEU A 102 -36.42 -0.56 -7.69
CA LEU A 102 -35.61 -0.04 -6.59
C LEU A 102 -34.87 -1.15 -5.82
N ASP A 103 -35.48 -2.32 -5.65
CA ASP A 103 -34.89 -3.42 -4.89
C ASP A 103 -33.79 -4.12 -5.66
N GLY A 104 -33.97 -4.37 -6.94
CA GLY A 104 -32.92 -4.88 -7.82
C GLY A 104 -31.75 -3.92 -7.94
N ARG A 105 -32.02 -2.61 -8.01
CA ARG A 105 -31.01 -1.56 -7.97
C ARG A 105 -30.17 -1.63 -6.69
N ARG A 106 -30.83 -1.71 -5.54
CA ARG A 106 -30.16 -1.73 -4.23
C ARG A 106 -29.24 -2.96 -4.11
N ARG A 107 -29.69 -4.15 -4.51
CA ARG A 107 -28.88 -5.35 -4.52
C ARG A 107 -27.64 -5.21 -5.37
N ARG A 108 -27.77 -4.77 -6.64
CA ARG A 108 -26.64 -4.62 -7.57
C ARG A 108 -25.60 -3.60 -7.08
N ILE A 109 -26.04 -2.48 -6.50
CA ILE A 109 -25.11 -1.50 -5.89
C ILE A 109 -24.37 -2.12 -4.70
N THR A 110 -25.07 -2.89 -3.85
CA THR A 110 -24.44 -3.56 -2.70
C THR A 110 -23.41 -4.60 -3.15
N GLU A 111 -23.72 -5.38 -4.19
CA GLU A 111 -22.78 -6.33 -4.78
C GLU A 111 -21.56 -5.65 -5.40
N ALA A 112 -21.76 -4.58 -6.17
CA ALA A 112 -20.66 -3.80 -6.75
C ALA A 112 -19.78 -3.13 -5.68
N LEU A 113 -20.37 -2.60 -4.61
CA LEU A 113 -19.63 -2.06 -3.46
C LEU A 113 -18.85 -3.15 -2.73
N SER A 114 -19.44 -4.34 -2.54
CA SER A 114 -18.75 -5.45 -1.92
C SER A 114 -17.52 -5.86 -2.73
N GLN A 115 -17.65 -5.99 -4.05
CA GLN A 115 -16.53 -6.30 -4.95
C GLN A 115 -15.48 -5.18 -4.94
N ALA A 116 -15.88 -3.91 -4.97
CA ALA A 116 -14.99 -2.77 -4.90
C ALA A 116 -14.28 -2.64 -3.53
N THR A 117 -14.70 -3.38 -2.51
CA THR A 117 -14.06 -3.42 -1.20
C THR A 117 -12.90 -4.43 -1.13
N GLU A 118 -12.92 -5.47 -1.97
CA GLU A 118 -11.89 -6.52 -1.96
C GLU A 118 -10.51 -5.99 -2.37
N VAL A 119 -10.44 -5.12 -3.37
CA VAL A 119 -9.16 -4.60 -3.84
C VAL A 119 -8.46 -3.74 -2.78
N PRO A 120 -9.11 -2.74 -2.16
CA PRO A 120 -8.51 -2.00 -1.05
C PRO A 120 -8.10 -2.90 0.13
N LEU A 121 -8.87 -3.95 0.43
CA LEU A 121 -8.48 -4.91 1.46
C LEU A 121 -7.18 -5.63 1.09
N ALA A 122 -7.05 -6.10 -0.15
CA ALA A 122 -5.84 -6.75 -0.64
C ALA A 122 -4.62 -5.80 -0.64
N ILE A 123 -4.83 -4.49 -0.91
CA ILE A 123 -3.77 -3.47 -0.81
C ILE A 123 -3.31 -3.33 0.66
N ALA A 124 -4.25 -3.24 1.61
CA ALA A 124 -3.94 -3.13 3.03
C ALA A 124 -3.17 -4.37 3.55
N GLU A 125 -3.57 -5.58 3.14
CA GLU A 125 -2.88 -6.83 3.45
C GLU A 125 -1.45 -6.86 2.88
N THR A 126 -1.28 -6.42 1.64
CA THR A 126 0.03 -6.35 0.98
C THR A 126 0.94 -5.37 1.72
N GLY A 127 0.42 -4.20 2.10
CA GLY A 127 1.16 -3.20 2.87
C GLY A 127 1.56 -3.71 4.26
N ALA A 128 0.70 -4.48 4.94
CA ALA A 128 1.06 -5.12 6.22
C ALA A 128 2.23 -6.09 6.06
N GLY A 129 2.24 -6.90 5.00
CA GLY A 129 3.34 -7.78 4.67
C GLY A 129 4.65 -7.01 4.44
N VAL A 130 4.60 -5.93 3.66
CA VAL A 130 5.77 -5.07 3.40
C VAL A 130 6.28 -4.43 4.69
N ALA A 131 5.40 -3.86 5.52
CA ALA A 131 5.79 -3.24 6.80
C ALA A 131 6.49 -4.23 7.73
N SER A 132 5.99 -5.47 7.80
CA SER A 132 6.61 -6.53 8.61
C SER A 132 8.01 -6.91 8.12
N LEU A 133 8.20 -7.09 6.81
CA LEU A 133 9.51 -7.39 6.23
C LEU A 133 10.49 -6.23 6.43
N ALA A 134 10.06 -5.00 6.14
CA ALA A 134 10.90 -3.81 6.25
C ALA A 134 11.31 -3.54 7.71
N ALA A 135 10.41 -3.74 8.70
CA ALA A 135 10.75 -3.63 10.12
C ALA A 135 11.83 -4.64 10.52
N ARG A 136 11.76 -5.88 10.03
CA ARG A 136 12.80 -6.88 10.27
C ARG A 136 14.16 -6.48 9.67
N ILE A 137 14.16 -5.88 8.47
CA ILE A 137 15.38 -5.39 7.83
C ILE A 137 15.94 -4.19 8.60
N ALA A 138 15.09 -3.29 9.12
CA ALA A 138 15.53 -2.19 9.98
C ALA A 138 16.20 -2.70 11.27
N GLU A 139 15.72 -3.81 11.85
CA GLU A 139 16.26 -4.40 13.07
C GLU A 139 17.55 -5.18 12.87
N CYS A 140 17.68 -5.92 11.78
CA CYS A 140 18.73 -6.92 11.61
C CYS A 140 19.59 -6.70 10.36
N GLY A 141 19.25 -5.75 9.51
CA GLY A 141 19.91 -5.51 8.23
C GLY A 141 21.19 -4.68 8.33
N ASN A 142 21.62 -4.17 7.19
CA ASN A 142 22.79 -3.30 7.10
C ASN A 142 22.45 -1.93 7.76
N PRO A 143 23.18 -1.52 8.81
CA PRO A 143 22.92 -0.25 9.51
C PRO A 143 22.93 0.98 8.60
N ASN A 144 23.70 0.96 7.52
CA ASN A 144 23.77 2.06 6.55
C ASN A 144 22.47 2.22 5.74
N LEU A 145 21.58 1.23 5.80
CA LEU A 145 20.28 1.24 5.11
C LEU A 145 19.11 1.36 6.09
N LEU A 146 19.38 1.70 7.34
CA LEU A 146 18.33 1.89 8.35
C LEU A 146 17.28 2.90 7.85
N GLY A 147 17.73 4.02 7.28
CA GLY A 147 16.82 5.04 6.74
C GLY A 147 15.90 4.52 5.63
N ASP A 148 16.44 3.72 4.70
CA ASP A 148 15.65 3.13 3.62
C ASP A 148 14.65 2.09 4.14
N ALA A 149 15.07 1.25 5.08
CA ALA A 149 14.20 0.25 5.70
C ALA A 149 13.06 0.92 6.50
N VAL A 150 13.35 1.97 7.26
CA VAL A 150 12.34 2.75 7.98
C VAL A 150 11.40 3.47 7.01
N ALA A 151 11.93 4.08 5.95
CA ALA A 151 11.10 4.70 4.91
C ALA A 151 10.15 3.67 4.27
N ALA A 152 10.61 2.45 4.01
CA ALA A 152 9.77 1.38 3.51
C ALA A 152 8.63 1.04 4.48
N VAL A 153 8.88 0.98 5.80
CA VAL A 153 7.83 0.77 6.81
C VAL A 153 6.79 1.89 6.78
N LEU A 154 7.25 3.15 6.79
CA LEU A 154 6.36 4.32 6.84
C LEU A 154 5.51 4.45 5.57
N LEU A 155 6.08 4.22 4.39
CA LEU A 155 5.34 4.22 3.13
C LEU A 155 4.33 3.07 3.08
N ALA A 156 4.71 1.87 3.53
CA ALA A 156 3.81 0.73 3.61
C ALA A 156 2.64 1.00 4.57
N GLU A 157 2.93 1.61 5.74
CA GLU A 157 1.90 2.04 6.69
C GLU A 157 0.94 3.05 6.06
N ALA A 158 1.46 4.10 5.43
CA ALA A 158 0.65 5.14 4.80
C ALA A 158 -0.28 4.57 3.72
N GLY A 159 0.25 3.76 2.80
CA GLY A 159 -0.51 3.11 1.74
C GLY A 159 -1.58 2.15 2.29
N ALA A 160 -1.21 1.30 3.25
CA ALA A 160 -2.14 0.37 3.86
C ALA A 160 -3.26 1.08 4.65
N ARG A 161 -2.96 2.16 5.37
CA ARG A 161 -3.97 2.97 6.09
C ARG A 161 -4.93 3.67 5.14
N ALA A 162 -4.43 4.20 4.03
CA ALA A 162 -5.27 4.77 2.98
C ALA A 162 -6.24 3.72 2.43
N ALA A 163 -5.74 2.55 2.06
CA ALA A 163 -6.55 1.43 1.57
C ALA A 163 -7.56 0.93 2.62
N ALA A 164 -7.15 0.79 3.88
CA ALA A 164 -8.02 0.42 5.00
C ALA A 164 -9.19 1.41 5.18
N THR A 165 -8.92 2.69 5.01
CA THR A 165 -9.96 3.73 5.05
C THR A 165 -10.99 3.53 3.94
N LEU A 166 -10.56 3.17 2.72
CA LEU A 166 -11.46 2.87 1.62
C LEU A 166 -12.34 1.66 1.91
N VAL A 167 -11.79 0.59 2.51
CA VAL A 167 -12.59 -0.56 2.97
C VAL A 167 -13.71 -0.09 3.90
N LEU A 168 -13.40 0.70 4.93
CA LEU A 168 -14.38 1.16 5.90
C LEU A 168 -15.43 2.10 5.28
N VAL A 169 -15.02 2.97 4.37
CA VAL A 169 -15.92 3.86 3.63
C VAL A 169 -16.88 3.06 2.73
N ASN A 170 -16.38 2.05 2.03
CA ASN A 170 -17.20 1.21 1.16
C ASN A 170 -18.20 0.36 1.95
N LEU A 171 -17.82 -0.13 3.13
CA LEU A 171 -18.71 -0.88 4.02
C LEU A 171 -19.79 -0.02 4.68
N LYS A 172 -19.65 1.30 4.71
CA LYS A 172 -20.64 2.27 5.27
C LYS A 172 -21.13 1.92 6.69
N GLY A 173 -20.26 1.33 7.51
CA GLY A 173 -20.59 0.92 8.88
C GLY A 173 -21.46 -0.32 9.00
N LEU A 174 -21.71 -1.05 7.90
CA LEU A 174 -22.41 -2.34 7.95
C LEU A 174 -21.55 -3.37 8.71
N PRO A 175 -22.17 -4.28 9.47
CA PRO A 175 -21.46 -5.39 10.09
C PRO A 175 -20.84 -6.28 9.01
N ASP A 176 -19.49 -6.34 8.99
CA ASP A 176 -18.73 -7.09 8.00
C ASP A 176 -17.40 -7.52 8.61
N GLU A 177 -16.99 -8.77 8.38
CA GLU A 177 -15.74 -9.32 8.92
C GLU A 177 -14.50 -8.59 8.40
N ARG A 178 -14.57 -8.01 7.18
CA ARG A 178 -13.50 -7.19 6.58
C ARG A 178 -13.16 -5.97 7.43
N ALA A 179 -14.16 -5.36 8.09
CA ALA A 179 -13.91 -4.24 9.01
C ALA A 179 -13.06 -4.68 10.22
N SER A 180 -13.32 -5.87 10.77
CA SER A 180 -12.53 -6.43 11.87
C SER A 180 -11.14 -6.84 11.41
N ARG A 181 -11.01 -7.38 10.19
CA ARG A 181 -9.72 -7.73 9.58
C ARG A 181 -8.84 -6.48 9.37
N VAL A 182 -9.40 -5.41 8.83
CA VAL A 182 -8.71 -4.13 8.66
C VAL A 182 -8.20 -3.60 10.00
N LYS A 183 -8.99 -3.66 11.08
CA LYS A 183 -8.55 -3.21 12.41
C LYS A 183 -7.34 -4.01 12.91
N ARG A 184 -7.32 -5.33 12.70
CA ARG A 184 -6.16 -6.17 13.05
C ARG A 184 -4.92 -5.81 12.24
N LEU A 185 -5.07 -5.68 10.90
CA LEU A 185 -3.97 -5.27 10.03
C LEU A 185 -3.37 -3.92 10.45
N MET A 186 -4.21 -2.95 10.81
CA MET A 186 -3.73 -1.64 11.28
C MET A 186 -2.94 -1.73 12.59
N ALA A 187 -3.32 -2.63 13.49
CA ALA A 187 -2.57 -2.87 14.72
C ALA A 187 -1.19 -3.52 14.43
N GLU A 188 -1.15 -4.50 13.53
CA GLU A 188 0.08 -5.17 13.10
C GLU A 188 1.07 -4.20 12.42
N ILE A 189 0.56 -3.34 11.54
CA ILE A 189 1.35 -2.30 10.86
C ILE A 189 1.89 -1.28 11.87
N ALA A 190 1.05 -0.82 12.78
CA ALA A 190 1.47 0.12 13.81
C ALA A 190 2.56 -0.47 14.73
N GLU A 191 2.52 -1.77 15.00
CA GLU A 191 3.60 -2.44 15.74
C GLU A 191 4.90 -2.49 14.93
N SER A 192 4.81 -2.81 13.63
CA SER A 192 5.97 -2.78 12.73
C SER A 192 6.62 -1.38 12.68
N ALA A 193 5.80 -0.32 12.61
CA ALA A 193 6.28 1.06 12.62
C ALA A 193 6.96 1.42 13.95
N ARG A 194 6.38 1.02 15.09
CA ARG A 194 7.01 1.22 16.41
C ARG A 194 8.34 0.49 16.54
N ARG A 195 8.43 -0.75 16.06
CA ARG A 195 9.67 -1.53 16.07
C ARG A 195 10.77 -0.83 15.29
N ALA A 196 10.47 -0.40 14.06
CA ALA A 196 11.43 0.35 13.23
C ALA A 196 11.84 1.68 13.88
N GLY A 197 10.90 2.42 14.48
CA GLY A 197 11.17 3.69 15.16
C GLY A 197 12.14 3.55 16.33
N ARG A 198 12.02 2.50 17.16
CA ARG A 198 12.96 2.24 18.28
C ARG A 198 14.40 2.05 17.80
N HIS A 199 14.61 1.50 16.61
CA HIS A 199 15.96 1.35 16.04
C HIS A 199 16.57 2.69 15.62
N VAL A 200 15.78 3.64 15.14
CA VAL A 200 16.24 4.99 14.85
C VAL A 200 16.70 5.69 16.13
N GLU A 201 15.89 5.67 17.19
CA GLU A 201 16.22 6.27 18.48
C GLU A 201 17.50 5.68 19.09
N SER A 202 17.68 4.35 19.00
CA SER A 202 18.89 3.71 19.49
C SER A 202 20.13 4.08 18.68
N PHE A 203 19.99 4.24 17.36
CA PHE A 203 21.06 4.67 16.47
C PHE A 203 21.52 6.11 16.77
N GLU A 204 20.59 7.03 16.98
CA GLU A 204 20.88 8.42 17.37
C GLU A 204 21.62 8.51 18.71
N THR A 205 21.23 7.65 19.67
CA THR A 205 21.86 7.62 21.00
C THR A 205 23.33 7.17 20.93
N VAL A 206 23.62 6.14 20.13
CA VAL A 206 24.99 5.63 19.93
C VAL A 206 25.86 6.65 19.18
N ALA A 207 25.36 7.22 18.10
CA ALA A 207 26.07 8.22 17.29
C ALA A 207 26.35 9.50 18.11
N GLY A 208 25.43 9.92 18.96
CA GLY A 208 25.60 11.05 19.88
C GLY A 208 26.68 10.80 20.95
N ALA A 209 26.78 9.56 21.45
CA ALA A 209 27.80 9.19 22.42
C ALA A 209 29.22 9.16 21.82
N GLU A 210 29.37 8.67 20.59
CA GLU A 210 30.67 8.67 19.88
C GLU A 210 31.12 10.07 19.46
N GLY A 211 30.17 10.96 19.09
CA GLY A 211 30.46 12.36 18.76
C GLY A 211 30.99 13.15 19.96
N HIS A 212 30.61 12.83 21.18
CA HIS A 212 31.11 13.47 22.41
C HIS A 212 32.52 13.00 22.80
N LEU A 213 32.92 11.79 22.40
CA LEU A 213 34.28 11.27 22.68
C LEU A 213 35.34 11.81 21.72
N ASN A 214 34.98 12.19 20.49
CA ASN A 214 35.87 12.75 19.49
C ASN A 214 36.03 14.29 19.59
N GLY A 215 35.27 14.96 20.42
CA GLY A 215 35.38 16.42 20.68
C GLY A 215 36.19 16.83 21.88
N ALA A 216 36.84 15.88 22.58
CA ALA A 216 37.60 16.11 23.80
C ALA A 216 39.12 15.82 23.67
N VAL A 217 39.69 16.06 22.46
CA VAL A 217 41.15 16.04 22.24
C VAL A 217 41.62 17.39 21.74
#